data_d2f40902b8e77a0ba134226f3ef35425
#
_entry.id   d2f40902b8e77a0ba134226f3ef35425
#
_cell.length_a   1.000
_cell.length_b   1.000
_cell.length_c   1.000
_cell.angle_alpha   90.00
_cell.angle_beta   90.00
_cell.angle_gamma   90.00
#
_symmetry.space_group_name_H-M   'P 1'
#
loop_
_entity.id
_entity.type
_entity.pdbx_description
1 polymer ?
#
loop_
_entity_poly.entity_id
_entity_poly.type
_entity_poly.pdbx_seq_one_letter_code
_entity_poly.pdbx_strand_id
1 'polypeptide(L)' 'MNQVELASLLVKLGCPAEKSAEMAAQLDKRARQLAAQKGRSYDEAVNHLLNLMEQGWAAKGRGF' A
#
# COMPACT_ATOMS: atom_id res chain seq x y z
N MET A 1 0.12 11.78 2.16
CA MET A 1 -1.00 10.86 2.44
C MET A 1 -0.87 10.35 3.86
N ASN A 2 -1.93 10.39 4.64
CA ASN A 2 -1.87 9.92 6.03
C ASN A 2 -2.33 8.46 6.13
N GLN A 3 -2.19 7.86 7.33
CA GLN A 3 -2.54 6.46 7.53
C GLN A 3 -4.02 6.16 7.31
N VAL A 4 -4.90 7.11 7.63
CA VAL A 4 -6.34 6.93 7.41
C VAL A 4 -6.64 6.82 5.91
N GLU A 5 -6.03 7.67 5.12
CA GLU A 5 -6.18 7.62 3.66
C GLU A 5 -5.60 6.33 3.09
N LEU A 6 -4.45 5.91 3.58
CA LEU A 6 -3.84 4.65 3.16
C LEU A 6 -4.74 3.47 3.48
N ALA A 7 -5.31 3.45 4.68
CA ALA A 7 -6.22 2.38 5.08
C ALA A 7 -7.45 2.32 4.17
N SER A 8 -8.01 3.48 3.84
CA SER A 8 -9.15 3.55 2.92
C SER A 8 -8.81 3.02 1.54
N LEU A 9 -7.64 3.37 1.01
CA LEU A 9 -7.18 2.87 -0.28
C LEU A 9 -6.98 1.36 -0.26
N LEU A 10 -6.40 0.85 0.82
CA LEU A 10 -6.17 -0.59 0.96
C LEU A 10 -7.49 -1.35 0.96
N VAL A 11 -8.52 -0.84 1.63
CA VAL A 11 -9.84 -1.47 1.63
C VAL A 11 -10.40 -1.51 0.20
N LYS A 12 -10.25 -0.42 -0.54
CA LYS A 12 -10.70 -0.37 -1.94
C LYS A 12 -9.98 -1.38 -2.82
N LEU A 13 -8.72 -1.67 -2.50
CA LEU A 13 -7.91 -2.63 -3.26
C LEU A 13 -8.19 -4.09 -2.88
N GLY A 14 -8.98 -4.32 -1.85
CA GLY A 14 -9.35 -5.66 -1.42
C GLY A 14 -8.84 -6.09 -0.05
N CYS A 15 -8.19 -5.21 0.69
CA CYS A 15 -7.72 -5.51 2.02
C CYS A 15 -8.89 -5.56 3.01
N PRO A 16 -8.94 -6.54 3.93
CA PRO A 16 -9.95 -6.53 4.98
C PRO A 16 -9.89 -5.26 5.81
N ALA A 17 -11.05 -4.66 6.10
CA ALA A 17 -11.11 -3.41 6.82
C ALA A 17 -10.44 -3.50 8.20
N GLU A 18 -10.61 -4.64 8.87
CA GLU A 18 -10.04 -4.87 10.20
C GLU A 18 -8.52 -4.90 10.22
N LYS A 19 -7.90 -5.20 9.07
CA LYS A 19 -6.44 -5.25 8.95
C LYS A 19 -5.88 -4.04 8.22
N SER A 20 -6.72 -3.19 7.66
CA SER A 20 -6.28 -2.08 6.84
C SER A 20 -5.41 -1.08 7.61
N ALA A 21 -5.75 -0.81 8.88
CA ALA A 21 -4.98 0.12 9.70
C ALA A 21 -3.56 -0.40 9.93
N GLU A 22 -3.40 -1.68 10.23
CA GLU A 22 -2.12 -2.30 10.46
C GLU A 22 -1.28 -2.31 9.18
N MET A 23 -1.90 -2.69 8.07
CA MET A 23 -1.23 -2.68 6.77
C MET A 23 -0.86 -1.27 6.33
N ALA A 24 -1.70 -0.29 6.62
CA ALA A 24 -1.40 1.10 6.31
C ALA A 24 -0.17 1.58 7.07
N ALA A 25 -0.04 1.19 8.34
CA ALA A 25 1.14 1.56 9.12
C ALA A 25 2.41 0.94 8.54
N GLN A 26 2.36 -0.33 8.14
CA GLN A 26 3.49 -1.00 7.51
C GLN A 26 3.83 -0.39 6.16
N LEU A 27 2.82 -0.08 5.38
CA LEU A 27 2.99 0.54 4.07
C LEU A 27 3.64 1.93 4.21
N ASP A 28 3.18 2.72 5.17
CA ASP A 28 3.74 4.03 5.45
C ASP A 28 5.24 3.94 5.78
N LYS A 29 5.59 3.03 6.67
CA LYS A 29 6.98 2.81 7.06
C LYS A 29 7.83 2.41 5.86
N ARG A 30 7.34 1.48 5.06
CA ARG A 30 8.07 0.99 3.89
C ARG A 30 8.23 2.08 2.84
N ALA A 31 7.17 2.88 2.63
CA ALA A 31 7.23 3.98 1.68
C ALA A 31 8.28 5.03 2.09
N ARG A 32 8.37 5.32 3.37
CA ARG A 32 9.38 6.25 3.88
C ARG A 32 10.79 5.73 3.66
N GLN A 33 11.00 4.44 3.89
CA GLN A 33 12.30 3.80 3.64
C GLN A 33 12.65 3.84 2.15
N LEU A 34 11.69 3.51 1.31
CA LEU A 34 11.90 3.49 -0.13
C LEU A 34 12.18 4.89 -0.67
N ALA A 35 11.46 5.88 -0.18
CA ALA A 35 11.67 7.28 -0.56
C ALA A 35 13.09 7.73 -0.21
N ALA A 36 13.56 7.39 0.98
CA ALA A 36 14.91 7.74 1.42
C ALA A 36 15.99 7.04 0.60
N GLN A 37 15.79 5.75 0.30
CA GLN A 37 16.78 4.96 -0.43
C GLN A 37 16.86 5.33 -1.90
N LYS A 38 15.74 5.64 -2.51
CA LYS A 38 15.66 5.87 -3.96
C LYS A 38 15.62 7.35 -4.35
N GLY A 39 15.61 8.25 -3.37
CA GLY A 39 15.48 9.67 -3.65
C GLY A 39 14.13 10.04 -4.24
N ARG A 40 13.09 9.27 -3.96
CA ARG A 40 11.73 9.51 -4.44
C ARG A 40 10.92 10.24 -3.38
N SER A 41 9.82 10.89 -3.82
CA SER A 41 8.88 11.45 -2.87
C SER A 41 8.12 10.33 -2.17
N TYR A 42 7.58 10.65 -0.99
CA TYR A 42 6.75 9.70 -0.24
C TYR A 42 5.55 9.22 -1.07
N ASP A 43 4.88 10.16 -1.76
CA ASP A 43 3.70 9.81 -2.57
C ASP A 43 4.04 8.87 -3.71
N GLU A 44 5.17 9.09 -4.36
CA GLU A 44 5.63 8.19 -5.42
C GLU A 44 5.91 6.79 -4.88
N ALA A 45 6.55 6.71 -3.72
CA ALA A 45 6.85 5.44 -3.07
C ALA A 45 5.57 4.70 -2.70
N VAL A 46 4.59 5.41 -2.14
CA VAL A 46 3.29 4.82 -1.80
C VAL A 46 2.58 4.30 -3.05
N ASN A 47 2.54 5.09 -4.10
CA ASN A 47 1.91 4.67 -5.35
C ASN A 47 2.56 3.43 -5.93
N HIS A 48 3.88 3.37 -5.90
CA HIS A 48 4.61 2.19 -6.39
C HIS A 48 4.24 0.94 -5.60
N LEU A 49 4.22 1.04 -4.27
CA LEU A 49 3.88 -0.08 -3.41
C LEU A 49 2.42 -0.52 -3.59
N LEU A 50 1.51 0.44 -3.72
CA LEU A 50 0.10 0.14 -3.94
C LEU A 50 -0.11 -0.59 -5.26
N ASN A 51 0.59 -0.18 -6.31
CA ASN A 51 0.51 -0.86 -7.61
C ASN A 51 0.99 -2.30 -7.52
N LEU A 52 2.08 -2.55 -6.80
CA LEU A 52 2.58 -3.91 -6.61
C LEU A 52 1.59 -4.77 -5.85
N MET A 53 0.98 -4.23 -4.81
CA MET A 53 -0.02 -4.94 -4.02
C MET A 53 -1.27 -5.23 -4.83
N GLU A 54 -1.72 -4.28 -5.62
CA GLU A 54 -2.88 -4.46 -6.49
C GLU A 54 -2.66 -5.57 -7.49
N GLN A 55 -1.49 -5.63 -8.11
CA GLN A 55 -1.14 -6.69 -9.03
C GLN A 55 -1.17 -8.06 -8.35
N GLY A 56 -0.65 -8.14 -7.13
CA GLY A 56 -0.66 -9.39 -6.36
C GLY A 56 -2.08 -9.85 -6.05
N TRP A 57 -2.93 -8.94 -5.63
CA TRP A 57 -4.32 -9.28 -5.31
C TRP A 57 -5.11 -9.63 -6.57
N ALA A 58 -4.86 -8.94 -7.68
CA ALA A 58 -5.52 -9.25 -8.94
C ALA A 58 -5.16 -10.67 -9.40
N ALA A 59 -3.91 -11.07 -9.23
CA ALA A 59 -3.47 -12.42 -9.56
C ALA A 59 -4.19 -13.47 -8.70
N LYS A 60 -4.32 -13.20 -7.40
CA LYS A 60 -5.07 -14.08 -6.49
C LYS A 60 -6.55 -14.15 -6.87
N GLY A 61 -7.13 -13.04 -7.25
CA GLY A 61 -8.52 -12.96 -7.64
C GLY A 61 -8.85 -13.76 -8.90
N ARG A 62 -7.84 -14.17 -9.66
CA ARG A 62 -8.03 -14.99 -10.87
C ARG A 62 -8.02 -16.49 -10.60
N GLY A 63 -8.03 -16.90 -9.35
CA GLY A 63 -8.25 -18.29 -9.01
C GLY A 63 -7.01 -19.18 -9.03
N PHE A 64 -5.90 -18.63 -8.71
CA PHE A 64 -4.69 -19.44 -8.53
C PHE A 64 -4.74 -20.25 -7.26
#